data_cbebb2ccbae89ffaaf92c296c19acb98
#
_entry.id   cbebb2ccbae89ffaaf92c296c19acb98
#
_cell.length_a   1.000
_cell.length_b   1.000
_cell.length_c   1.000
_cell.angle_alpha   90.00
_cell.angle_beta   90.00
_cell.angle_gamma   90.00
#
_symmetry.space_group_name_H-M   'P 1'
#
loop_
_entity.id
_entity.type
_entity.pdbx_description
1 polymer ?
#
loop_
_entity_poly.entity_id
_entity_poly.type
_entity_poly.pdbx_seq_one_letter_code
_entity_poly.pdbx_strand_id
1 'polypeptide(L)'
;MKKAIRILLILLALIVAVSAGLLVRMKIRTDRILNDYAAIYDAEKYRTPVYADGVDVITQDVSCGYACIEMFSAWNGGDLTEEDLYAEYGKVVTSTGGRFCEEMNKRFPEYTTAIHRYMTNTELIDAAYENLSNGIPVPFEWAAKYGDVWTLHYSLLTGMDIPNDRVTAANPYGYMEEISVDEFLRRTSFEAYEGMPFYLKLAFAAGVFEKNTIFTVR
;
A
#
# COMPACT_ATOMS: atom_id res chain seq x y z
N MET A 1 44.12 -5.14 21.76
CA MET A 1 43.44 -3.85 21.52
C MET A 1 43.45 -3.42 20.04
N LYS A 2 44.61 -3.17 19.41
CA LYS A 2 44.72 -2.70 18.00
C LYS A 2 44.00 -3.62 16.97
N LYS A 3 44.07 -4.95 17.13
CA LYS A 3 43.43 -5.93 16.22
C LYS A 3 41.88 -5.88 16.32
N ALA A 4 41.34 -5.75 17.54
CA ALA A 4 39.89 -5.63 17.75
C ALA A 4 39.32 -4.32 17.15
N ILE A 5 40.04 -3.19 17.33
CA ILE A 5 39.66 -1.92 16.72
C ILE A 5 39.65 -2.00 15.20
N ARG A 6 40.64 -2.65 14.58
CA ARG A 6 40.71 -2.82 13.13
C ARG A 6 39.53 -3.65 12.60
N ILE A 7 39.18 -4.74 13.32
CA ILE A 7 38.01 -5.56 12.96
C ILE A 7 36.73 -4.72 13.05
N LEU A 8 36.55 -3.97 14.14
CA LEU A 8 35.38 -3.10 14.33
C LEU A 8 35.25 -2.06 13.20
N LEU A 9 36.36 -1.42 12.80
CA LEU A 9 36.36 -0.44 11.72
C LEU A 9 36.01 -1.09 10.35
N ILE A 10 36.49 -2.31 10.10
CA ILE A 10 36.13 -3.05 8.86
C ILE A 10 34.63 -3.38 8.87
N LEU A 11 34.08 -3.86 9.99
CA LEU A 11 32.67 -4.17 10.11
C LEU A 11 31.81 -2.92 9.92
N LEU A 12 32.20 -1.79 10.54
CA LEU A 12 31.50 -0.53 10.36
C LEU A 12 31.53 -0.06 8.89
N ALA A 13 32.69 -0.15 8.24
CA ALA A 13 32.81 0.21 6.83
C ALA A 13 31.93 -0.67 5.93
N LEU A 14 31.85 -1.98 6.21
CA LEU A 14 30.96 -2.90 5.50
C LEU A 14 29.47 -2.54 5.71
N ILE A 15 29.05 -2.25 6.93
CA ILE A 15 27.68 -1.83 7.24
C ILE A 15 27.34 -0.56 6.45
N VAL A 16 28.22 0.44 6.46
CA VAL A 16 28.01 1.70 5.72
C VAL A 16 27.92 1.43 4.22
N ALA A 17 28.81 0.61 3.65
CA ALA A 17 28.80 0.28 2.24
C ALA A 17 27.53 -0.48 1.82
N VAL A 18 27.09 -1.45 2.62
CA VAL A 18 25.84 -2.19 2.36
C VAL A 18 24.63 -1.26 2.45
N SER A 19 24.55 -0.42 3.48
CA SER A 19 23.45 0.57 3.64
C SER A 19 23.41 1.53 2.47
N ALA A 20 24.55 2.06 2.03
CA ALA A 20 24.63 2.95 0.87
C ALA A 20 24.16 2.24 -0.42
N GLY A 21 24.60 1.00 -0.63
CA GLY A 21 24.17 0.18 -1.77
C GLY A 21 22.66 -0.06 -1.80
N LEU A 22 22.06 -0.36 -0.64
CA LEU A 22 20.61 -0.53 -0.50
C LEU A 22 19.84 0.76 -0.80
N LEU A 23 20.31 1.91 -0.29
CA LEU A 23 19.68 3.21 -0.55
C LEU A 23 19.76 3.61 -2.04
N VAL A 24 20.88 3.35 -2.70
CA VAL A 24 21.03 3.58 -4.17
C VAL A 24 20.05 2.68 -4.93
N ARG A 25 19.96 1.40 -4.57
CA ARG A 25 19.00 0.46 -5.17
C ARG A 25 17.56 0.95 -5.00
N MET A 26 17.20 1.40 -3.78
CA MET A 26 15.87 1.97 -3.51
C MET A 26 15.62 3.19 -4.40
N LYS A 27 16.58 4.11 -4.50
CA LYS A 27 16.43 5.30 -5.35
C LYS A 27 16.17 4.91 -6.81
N ILE A 28 16.97 4.02 -7.39
CA ILE A 28 16.80 3.54 -8.78
C ILE A 28 15.40 2.93 -8.98
N ARG A 29 14.92 2.13 -8.00
CA ARG A 29 13.57 1.55 -8.06
C ARG A 29 12.50 2.64 -7.98
N THR A 30 12.64 3.61 -7.08
CA THR A 30 11.70 4.72 -6.95
C THR A 30 11.65 5.55 -8.23
N ASP A 31 12.79 5.93 -8.78
CA ASP A 31 12.86 6.70 -10.03
C ASP A 31 12.16 5.96 -11.20
N ARG A 32 12.21 4.61 -11.21
CA ARG A 32 11.54 3.80 -12.22
C ARG A 32 10.02 3.79 -12.07
N ILE A 33 9.49 3.73 -10.84
CA ILE A 33 8.05 3.67 -10.61
C ILE A 33 7.38 5.03 -10.81
N LEU A 34 8.10 6.13 -10.64
CA LEU A 34 7.64 7.51 -10.84
C LEU A 34 7.67 7.88 -12.33
N ASN A 35 7.03 7.09 -13.19
CA ASN A 35 6.93 7.43 -14.60
C ASN A 35 5.88 8.51 -14.85
N ASP A 36 5.97 9.17 -16.00
CA ASP A 36 4.95 10.09 -16.48
C ASP A 36 3.63 9.34 -16.74
N TYR A 37 2.55 9.86 -16.21
CA TYR A 37 1.21 9.29 -16.32
C TYR A 37 0.20 10.27 -16.94
N ALA A 38 0.63 11.44 -17.41
CA ALA A 38 -0.29 12.47 -17.94
C ALA A 38 -1.21 11.95 -19.05
N ALA A 39 -0.74 10.98 -19.85
CA ALA A 39 -1.52 10.38 -20.93
C ALA A 39 -2.81 9.67 -20.48
N ILE A 40 -2.96 9.34 -19.18
CA ILE A 40 -4.18 8.70 -18.67
C ILE A 40 -5.41 9.59 -18.81
N TYR A 41 -5.25 10.91 -18.66
CA TYR A 41 -6.37 11.87 -18.74
C TYR A 41 -6.99 11.97 -20.13
N ASP A 42 -6.22 11.66 -21.18
CA ASP A 42 -6.67 11.66 -22.56
C ASP A 42 -7.07 10.27 -23.09
N ALA A 43 -6.77 9.22 -22.32
CA ALA A 43 -7.00 7.84 -22.75
C ALA A 43 -8.49 7.45 -22.67
N GLU A 44 -9.01 6.90 -23.77
CA GLU A 44 -10.41 6.43 -23.87
C GLU A 44 -10.79 5.45 -22.77
N LYS A 45 -9.85 4.59 -22.36
CA LYS A 45 -10.02 3.58 -21.31
C LYS A 45 -10.55 4.17 -20.01
N TYR A 46 -10.13 5.38 -19.63
CA TYR A 46 -10.43 5.98 -18.34
C TYR A 46 -11.56 7.01 -18.35
N ARG A 47 -12.27 7.16 -19.47
CA ARG A 47 -13.36 8.16 -19.59
C ARG A 47 -14.57 7.87 -18.72
N THR A 48 -14.79 6.62 -18.34
CA THR A 48 -15.92 6.22 -17.52
C THR A 48 -15.42 6.07 -16.07
N PRO A 49 -15.98 6.77 -15.09
CA PRO A 49 -15.70 6.52 -13.69
C PRO A 49 -16.04 5.09 -13.30
N VAL A 50 -15.24 4.49 -12.41
CA VAL A 50 -15.42 3.13 -11.90
C VAL A 50 -15.49 3.12 -10.40
N TYR A 51 -16.39 2.32 -9.82
CA TYR A 51 -16.64 2.27 -8.39
C TYR A 51 -16.89 0.84 -7.91
N ALA A 52 -16.49 0.55 -6.69
CA ALA A 52 -16.97 -0.58 -5.90
C ALA A 52 -17.96 -0.02 -4.86
N ASP A 53 -19.25 -0.16 -5.16
CA ASP A 53 -20.32 0.37 -4.33
C ASP A 53 -20.53 -0.50 -3.07
N GLY A 54 -21.11 0.11 -2.02
CA GLY A 54 -21.52 -0.61 -0.81
C GLY A 54 -20.38 -0.91 0.17
N VAL A 55 -19.22 -0.27 0.04
CA VAL A 55 -18.13 -0.39 1.01
C VAL A 55 -18.40 0.58 2.17
N ASP A 56 -18.70 0.04 3.32
CA ASP A 56 -18.79 0.80 4.57
C ASP A 56 -17.42 0.99 5.20
N VAL A 57 -17.15 2.19 5.73
CA VAL A 57 -15.89 2.47 6.42
C VAL A 57 -15.93 1.92 7.83
N ILE A 58 -14.97 1.07 8.16
CA ILE A 58 -14.77 0.55 9.51
C ILE A 58 -13.51 1.19 10.10
N THR A 59 -13.65 1.79 11.28
CA THR A 59 -12.52 2.39 12.00
C THR A 59 -11.69 1.30 12.65
N GLN A 60 -10.37 1.30 12.39
CA GLN A 60 -9.47 0.32 12.98
C GLN A 60 -9.39 0.43 14.50
N ASP A 61 -9.45 -0.70 15.17
CA ASP A 61 -9.18 -0.83 16.60
C ASP A 61 -7.85 -1.54 16.86
N VAL A 62 -7.48 -2.47 15.98
CA VAL A 62 -6.25 -3.28 16.09
C VAL A 62 -5.21 -2.85 15.07
N SER A 63 -5.55 -2.89 13.78
CA SER A 63 -4.63 -2.53 12.69
C SER A 63 -5.36 -2.20 11.40
N CYS A 64 -4.75 -1.29 10.61
CA CYS A 64 -5.31 -0.93 9.31
C CYS A 64 -5.48 -2.11 8.35
N GLY A 65 -4.60 -3.10 8.41
CA GLY A 65 -4.73 -4.30 7.58
C GLY A 65 -5.90 -5.18 7.99
N TYR A 66 -6.17 -5.32 9.30
CA TYR A 66 -7.33 -6.07 9.79
C TYR A 66 -8.64 -5.36 9.43
N ALA A 67 -8.71 -4.06 9.66
CA ALA A 67 -9.87 -3.26 9.27
C ALA A 67 -10.15 -3.33 7.76
N CYS A 68 -9.12 -3.36 6.92
CA CYS A 68 -9.30 -3.58 5.48
C CYS A 68 -9.90 -4.95 5.16
N ILE A 69 -9.48 -6.02 5.86
CA ILE A 69 -10.04 -7.37 5.70
C ILE A 69 -11.48 -7.40 6.20
N GLU A 70 -11.79 -6.75 7.32
CA GLU A 70 -13.16 -6.62 7.86
C GLU A 70 -14.06 -5.84 6.90
N MET A 71 -13.63 -4.67 6.40
CA MET A 71 -14.38 -3.91 5.40
C MET A 71 -14.64 -4.71 4.13
N PHE A 72 -13.64 -5.49 3.66
CA PHE A 72 -13.81 -6.35 2.50
C PHE A 72 -14.80 -7.50 2.80
N SER A 73 -14.73 -8.09 4.01
CA SER A 73 -15.68 -9.10 4.46
C SER A 73 -17.11 -8.56 4.48
N ALA A 74 -17.33 -7.42 5.11
CA ALA A 74 -18.66 -6.78 5.18
C ALA A 74 -19.20 -6.46 3.77
N TRP A 75 -18.35 -5.91 2.89
CA TRP A 75 -18.71 -5.65 1.50
C TRP A 75 -19.12 -6.95 0.76
N ASN A 76 -18.42 -8.05 1.01
CA ASN A 76 -18.70 -9.37 0.42
C ASN A 76 -19.87 -10.12 1.10
N GLY A 77 -20.54 -9.49 2.07
CA GLY A 77 -21.66 -10.08 2.81
C GLY A 77 -21.25 -11.06 3.94
N GLY A 78 -19.98 -11.04 4.35
CA GLY A 78 -19.46 -11.80 5.49
C GLY A 78 -19.53 -11.01 6.80
N ASP A 79 -19.10 -11.65 7.88
CA ASP A 79 -19.14 -11.15 9.25
C ASP A 79 -17.78 -11.23 9.99
N LEU A 80 -16.69 -11.44 9.26
CA LEU A 80 -15.33 -11.49 9.82
C LEU A 80 -14.92 -10.11 10.36
N THR A 81 -14.46 -10.07 11.61
CA THR A 81 -14.08 -8.84 12.31
C THR A 81 -12.58 -8.75 12.59
N GLU A 82 -12.10 -7.55 12.95
CA GLU A 82 -10.73 -7.35 13.47
C GLU A 82 -10.48 -8.17 14.74
N GLU A 83 -11.51 -8.33 15.60
CA GLU A 83 -11.40 -9.09 16.84
C GLU A 83 -11.14 -10.57 16.55
N ASP A 84 -11.80 -11.15 15.55
CA ASP A 84 -11.57 -12.54 15.12
C ASP A 84 -10.14 -12.74 14.63
N LEU A 85 -9.65 -11.82 13.81
CA LEU A 85 -8.27 -11.85 13.31
C LEU A 85 -7.26 -11.68 14.45
N TYR A 86 -7.54 -10.79 15.38
CA TYR A 86 -6.69 -10.57 16.54
C TYR A 86 -6.67 -11.78 17.47
N ALA A 87 -7.80 -12.43 17.69
CA ALA A 87 -7.90 -13.65 18.52
C ALA A 87 -7.06 -14.79 17.94
N GLU A 88 -7.00 -14.90 16.60
CA GLU A 88 -6.22 -15.94 15.92
C GLU A 88 -4.70 -15.63 15.86
N TYR A 89 -4.31 -14.39 15.57
CA TYR A 89 -2.92 -14.04 15.22
C TYR A 89 -2.25 -12.99 16.12
N GLY A 90 -3.00 -12.36 17.02
CA GLY A 90 -2.49 -11.17 17.71
C GLY A 90 -2.32 -10.01 16.71
N LYS A 91 -1.29 -9.16 16.89
CA LYS A 91 -1.15 -7.90 16.13
C LYS A 91 -0.40 -8.00 14.79
N VAL A 92 0.07 -9.15 14.36
CA VAL A 92 1.23 -9.21 13.45
C VAL A 92 0.94 -9.75 12.05
N VAL A 93 -0.23 -10.34 11.77
CA VAL A 93 -0.44 -11.08 10.50
C VAL A 93 -0.37 -10.21 9.26
N THR A 94 -0.87 -8.96 9.31
CA THR A 94 -0.85 -8.03 8.18
C THR A 94 0.36 -7.10 8.17
N SER A 95 1.43 -7.42 8.90
CA SER A 95 2.62 -6.58 9.00
C SER A 95 3.43 -6.44 7.70
N THR A 96 3.16 -7.28 6.71
CA THR A 96 3.77 -7.22 5.37
C THR A 96 2.71 -7.51 4.31
N GLY A 97 2.85 -6.90 3.11
CA GLY A 97 1.92 -7.12 2.01
C GLY A 97 1.79 -8.59 1.59
N GLY A 98 2.87 -9.40 1.71
CA GLY A 98 2.80 -10.83 1.44
C GLY A 98 1.85 -11.55 2.37
N ARG A 99 1.93 -11.29 3.68
CA ARG A 99 1.03 -11.90 4.67
C ARG A 99 -0.41 -11.40 4.55
N PHE A 100 -0.59 -10.11 4.24
CA PHE A 100 -1.93 -9.59 3.94
C PHE A 100 -2.55 -10.33 2.76
N CYS A 101 -1.81 -10.52 1.66
CA CYS A 101 -2.28 -11.25 0.48
C CYS A 101 -2.61 -12.73 0.80
N GLU A 102 -1.79 -13.40 1.59
CA GLU A 102 -2.06 -14.77 2.06
C GLU A 102 -3.36 -14.85 2.87
N GLU A 103 -3.58 -13.88 3.77
CA GLU A 103 -4.79 -13.84 4.59
C GLU A 103 -6.04 -13.54 3.76
N MET A 104 -5.98 -12.61 2.79
CA MET A 104 -7.07 -12.38 1.84
C MET A 104 -7.45 -13.67 1.11
N ASN A 105 -6.49 -14.40 0.55
CA ASN A 105 -6.75 -15.67 -0.14
C ASN A 105 -7.30 -16.76 0.79
N LYS A 106 -6.93 -16.75 2.08
CA LYS A 106 -7.43 -17.69 3.07
C LYS A 106 -8.88 -17.41 3.44
N ARG A 107 -9.24 -16.13 3.61
CA ARG A 107 -10.58 -15.72 4.08
C ARG A 107 -11.61 -15.64 2.96
N PHE A 108 -11.18 -15.36 1.76
CA PHE A 108 -12.03 -15.18 0.59
C PHE A 108 -11.63 -16.14 -0.55
N PRO A 109 -11.86 -17.48 -0.34
CA PRO A 109 -11.42 -18.50 -1.29
C PRO A 109 -12.17 -18.46 -2.63
N GLU A 110 -13.29 -17.74 -2.72
CA GLU A 110 -14.03 -17.46 -3.95
C GLU A 110 -13.30 -16.44 -4.86
N TYR A 111 -12.33 -15.72 -4.31
CA TYR A 111 -11.48 -14.79 -5.03
C TYR A 111 -10.03 -15.28 -5.08
N THR A 112 -9.29 -14.77 -6.04
CA THR A 112 -7.83 -14.87 -6.07
C THR A 112 -7.23 -13.49 -5.86
N THR A 113 -6.60 -13.27 -4.72
CA THR A 113 -5.86 -12.05 -4.42
C THR A 113 -4.40 -12.19 -4.87
N ALA A 114 -3.93 -11.23 -5.66
CA ALA A 114 -2.54 -11.16 -6.09
C ALA A 114 -1.91 -9.82 -5.70
N ILE A 115 -0.74 -9.87 -5.06
CA ILE A 115 0.01 -8.68 -4.70
C ILE A 115 0.91 -8.24 -5.85
N HIS A 116 0.84 -6.96 -6.21
CA HIS A 116 1.71 -6.29 -7.18
C HIS A 116 2.52 -5.21 -6.47
N ARG A 117 3.84 -5.18 -6.74
CA ARG A 117 4.80 -4.35 -6.01
C ARG A 117 5.67 -3.56 -6.96
N TYR A 118 6.05 -2.35 -6.55
CA TYR A 118 6.92 -1.48 -7.36
C TYR A 118 6.39 -1.27 -8.78
N MET A 119 5.07 -1.18 -8.89
CA MET A 119 4.42 -0.84 -10.15
C MET A 119 4.78 0.59 -10.54
N THR A 120 4.90 0.84 -11.84
CA THR A 120 4.95 2.22 -12.33
C THR A 120 3.62 2.93 -12.02
N ASN A 121 3.59 4.25 -12.01
CA ASN A 121 2.36 5.01 -11.78
C ASN A 121 1.25 4.59 -12.74
N THR A 122 1.57 4.41 -14.02
CA THR A 122 0.60 3.97 -15.03
C THR A 122 0.09 2.56 -14.76
N GLU A 123 0.98 1.60 -14.45
CA GLU A 123 0.58 0.22 -14.13
C GLU A 123 -0.29 0.16 -12.87
N LEU A 124 -0.01 0.99 -11.86
CA LEU A 124 -0.80 1.06 -10.64
C LEU A 124 -2.23 1.55 -10.92
N ILE A 125 -2.36 2.62 -11.72
CA ILE A 125 -3.65 3.15 -12.16
C ILE A 125 -4.39 2.11 -12.99
N ASP A 126 -3.73 1.45 -13.93
CA ASP A 126 -4.31 0.41 -14.76
C ASP A 126 -4.89 -0.74 -13.92
N ALA A 127 -4.11 -1.27 -13.00
CA ALA A 127 -4.52 -2.38 -12.15
C ALA A 127 -5.68 -2.00 -11.22
N ALA A 128 -5.64 -0.80 -10.65
CA ALA A 128 -6.71 -0.27 -9.81
C ALA A 128 -8.01 -0.09 -10.60
N TYR A 129 -7.92 0.57 -11.75
CA TYR A 129 -9.06 0.83 -12.63
C TYR A 129 -9.70 -0.46 -13.12
N GLU A 130 -8.91 -1.44 -13.59
CA GLU A 130 -9.42 -2.74 -14.04
C GLU A 130 -10.16 -3.49 -12.92
N ASN A 131 -9.62 -3.49 -11.71
CA ASN A 131 -10.24 -4.16 -10.58
C ASN A 131 -11.58 -3.49 -10.21
N LEU A 132 -11.57 -2.14 -10.07
CA LEU A 132 -12.78 -1.36 -9.78
C LEU A 132 -13.83 -1.47 -10.89
N SER A 133 -13.46 -1.64 -12.16
CA SER A 133 -14.40 -1.84 -13.26
C SER A 133 -15.21 -3.13 -13.14
N ASN A 134 -14.75 -4.08 -12.33
CA ASN A 134 -15.50 -5.29 -11.96
C ASN A 134 -16.35 -5.08 -10.69
N GLY A 135 -16.40 -3.87 -10.14
CA GLY A 135 -17.13 -3.55 -8.91
C GLY A 135 -16.47 -4.07 -7.63
N ILE A 136 -15.20 -4.48 -7.66
CA ILE A 136 -14.49 -5.07 -6.52
C ILE A 136 -13.57 -4.03 -5.88
N PRO A 137 -13.68 -3.76 -4.55
CA PRO A 137 -12.78 -2.85 -3.86
C PRO A 137 -11.35 -3.42 -3.80
N VAL A 138 -10.37 -2.52 -3.86
CA VAL A 138 -8.97 -2.91 -4.04
C VAL A 138 -8.14 -2.54 -2.82
N PRO A 139 -7.63 -3.50 -2.06
CA PRO A 139 -6.68 -3.18 -0.99
C PRO A 139 -5.37 -2.63 -1.56
N PHE A 140 -4.80 -1.64 -0.88
CA PHE A 140 -3.52 -1.05 -1.27
C PHE A 140 -2.74 -0.49 -0.08
N GLU A 141 -1.44 -0.28 -0.27
CA GLU A 141 -0.53 0.32 0.71
C GLU A 141 -0.16 1.74 0.31
N TRP A 142 -0.19 2.65 1.26
CA TRP A 142 0.16 4.04 1.04
C TRP A 142 0.65 4.75 2.32
N ALA A 143 1.14 5.98 2.17
CA ALA A 143 1.32 6.89 3.28
C ALA A 143 -0.02 7.55 3.60
N ALA A 144 -0.54 7.38 4.83
CA ALA A 144 -1.71 8.08 5.31
C ALA A 144 -1.39 8.92 6.54
N LYS A 145 -2.17 9.98 6.76
CA LYS A 145 -2.00 10.90 7.87
C LYS A 145 -2.93 10.54 9.02
N TYR A 146 -2.35 10.38 10.22
CA TYR A 146 -3.12 10.32 11.46
C TYR A 146 -2.79 11.57 12.29
N GLY A 147 -3.73 12.49 12.37
CA GLY A 147 -3.44 13.85 12.84
C GLY A 147 -2.39 14.52 11.96
N ASP A 148 -1.26 14.90 12.54
CA ASP A 148 -0.14 15.52 11.83
C ASP A 148 1.00 14.53 11.47
N VAL A 149 0.81 13.23 11.74
CA VAL A 149 1.86 12.22 11.56
C VAL A 149 1.55 11.34 10.36
N TRP A 150 2.51 11.23 9.43
CA TRP A 150 2.46 10.25 8.35
C TRP A 150 2.77 8.84 8.85
N THR A 151 2.03 7.85 8.37
CA THR A 151 2.18 6.44 8.74
C THR A 151 2.14 5.54 7.50
N LEU A 152 2.72 4.35 7.63
CA LEU A 152 2.47 3.26 6.67
C LEU A 152 1.06 2.75 6.93
N HIS A 153 0.25 2.60 5.88
CA HIS A 153 -1.16 2.34 6.06
C HIS A 153 -1.72 1.46 4.93
N TYR A 154 -2.74 0.67 5.28
CA TYR A 154 -3.61 -0.01 4.32
C TYR A 154 -4.93 0.75 4.21
N SER A 155 -5.55 0.73 3.03
CA SER A 155 -6.91 1.19 2.80
C SER A 155 -7.55 0.36 1.68
N LEU A 156 -8.87 0.48 1.50
CA LEU A 156 -9.58 -0.07 0.34
C LEU A 156 -9.88 1.04 -0.65
N LEU A 157 -9.36 0.93 -1.86
CA LEU A 157 -9.76 1.78 -2.98
C LEU A 157 -11.16 1.41 -3.41
N THR A 158 -12.05 2.39 -3.48
CA THR A 158 -13.48 2.20 -3.76
C THR A 158 -13.94 2.93 -5.00
N GLY A 159 -13.14 3.86 -5.54
CA GLY A 159 -13.51 4.59 -6.73
C GLY A 159 -12.34 5.26 -7.43
N MET A 160 -12.48 5.39 -8.76
CA MET A 160 -11.54 6.11 -9.60
C MET A 160 -12.30 6.83 -10.72
N ASP A 161 -12.21 8.15 -10.72
CA ASP A 161 -12.82 9.07 -11.69
C ASP A 161 -11.71 9.94 -12.28
N ILE A 162 -10.99 9.38 -13.26
CA ILE A 162 -9.83 10.03 -13.88
C ILE A 162 -10.20 11.36 -14.56
N PRO A 163 -11.34 11.47 -15.31
CA PRO A 163 -11.74 12.74 -15.92
C PRO A 163 -11.92 13.89 -14.93
N ASN A 164 -12.32 13.59 -13.70
CA ASN A 164 -12.53 14.58 -12.63
C ASN A 164 -11.36 14.59 -11.62
N ASP A 165 -10.23 13.97 -11.95
CA ASP A 165 -9.00 13.90 -11.11
C ASP A 165 -9.29 13.41 -9.67
N ARG A 166 -10.07 12.32 -9.55
CA ARG A 166 -10.58 11.87 -8.26
C ARG A 166 -10.34 10.38 -8.03
N VAL A 167 -9.82 10.07 -6.85
CA VAL A 167 -9.64 8.72 -6.30
C VAL A 167 -10.31 8.68 -4.94
N THR A 168 -11.11 7.65 -4.69
CA THR A 168 -11.85 7.47 -3.44
C THR A 168 -11.40 6.20 -2.73
N ALA A 169 -11.15 6.29 -1.42
CA ALA A 169 -10.71 5.18 -0.59
C ALA A 169 -11.44 5.13 0.75
N ALA A 170 -11.85 3.94 1.18
CA ALA A 170 -12.28 3.68 2.54
C ALA A 170 -11.05 3.57 3.43
N ASN A 171 -10.85 4.60 4.27
CA ASN A 171 -9.69 4.72 5.14
C ASN A 171 -10.03 4.21 6.54
N PRO A 172 -9.28 3.20 7.06
CA PRO A 172 -9.44 2.68 8.42
C PRO A 172 -9.30 3.70 9.55
N TYR A 173 -8.92 4.93 9.27
CA TYR A 173 -9.02 6.02 10.26
C TYR A 173 -10.45 6.54 10.45
N GLY A 174 -11.45 5.89 9.85
CA GLY A 174 -12.88 6.11 10.10
C GLY A 174 -13.55 7.08 9.13
N TYR A 175 -13.01 7.27 7.93
CA TYR A 175 -13.61 8.15 6.94
C TYR A 175 -13.39 7.69 5.50
N MET A 176 -14.33 8.07 4.62
CA MET A 176 -14.11 7.97 3.17
C MET A 176 -13.20 9.13 2.75
N GLU A 177 -12.08 8.82 2.12
CA GLU A 177 -11.09 9.81 1.69
C GLU A 177 -11.18 9.99 0.17
N GLU A 178 -11.25 11.25 -0.26
CA GLU A 178 -11.26 11.64 -1.66
C GLU A 178 -10.05 12.54 -1.94
N ILE A 179 -9.23 12.15 -2.92
CA ILE A 179 -7.97 12.82 -3.27
C ILE A 179 -7.79 12.86 -4.79
N SER A 180 -6.86 13.70 -5.26
CA SER A 180 -6.44 13.69 -6.66
C SER A 180 -5.64 12.43 -7.02
N VAL A 181 -5.55 12.13 -8.31
CA VAL A 181 -4.69 11.05 -8.83
C VAL A 181 -3.23 11.29 -8.46
N ASP A 182 -2.76 12.54 -8.56
CA ASP A 182 -1.38 12.91 -8.16
C ASP A 182 -1.13 12.61 -6.68
N GLU A 183 -2.03 13.01 -5.79
CA GLU A 183 -1.89 12.74 -4.36
C GLU A 183 -1.93 11.23 -4.06
N PHE A 184 -2.77 10.47 -4.75
CA PHE A 184 -2.81 9.01 -4.64
C PHE A 184 -1.44 8.39 -4.99
N LEU A 185 -0.88 8.76 -6.15
CA LEU A 185 0.42 8.27 -6.60
C LEU A 185 1.57 8.71 -5.70
N ARG A 186 1.52 9.96 -5.22
CA ARG A 186 2.51 10.51 -4.28
C ARG A 186 2.49 9.76 -2.94
N ARG A 187 1.33 9.33 -2.47
CA ARG A 187 1.18 8.56 -1.22
C ARG A 187 1.54 7.10 -1.39
N THR A 188 1.16 6.44 -2.49
CA THR A 188 1.48 5.03 -2.75
C THR A 188 2.98 4.82 -3.02
N SER A 189 3.65 5.82 -3.61
CA SER A 189 5.11 5.84 -3.75
C SER A 189 5.84 6.27 -2.46
N PHE A 190 5.11 6.66 -1.42
CA PHE A 190 5.63 7.21 -0.17
C PHE A 190 6.45 8.50 -0.31
N GLU A 191 6.35 9.20 -1.44
CA GLU A 191 6.96 10.53 -1.62
C GLU A 191 6.27 11.60 -0.76
N ALA A 192 5.01 11.38 -0.36
CA ALA A 192 4.28 12.21 0.60
C ALA A 192 4.79 12.04 2.05
N TYR A 193 5.57 10.99 2.33
CA TYR A 193 6.05 10.69 3.68
C TYR A 193 7.23 11.61 4.05
N GLU A 194 6.93 12.87 4.33
CA GLU A 194 7.92 13.86 4.76
C GLU A 194 8.51 13.47 6.11
N GLY A 195 9.83 13.67 6.27
CA GLY A 195 10.50 13.36 7.52
C GLY A 195 10.61 11.86 7.84
N MET A 196 10.46 10.97 6.85
CA MET A 196 10.58 9.52 7.07
C MET A 196 11.86 9.17 7.83
N PRO A 197 11.76 8.49 9.00
CA PRO A 197 12.91 8.09 9.80
C PRO A 197 13.90 7.23 9.01
N PHE A 198 15.19 7.37 9.31
CA PHE A 198 16.25 6.67 8.58
C PHE A 198 16.10 5.14 8.61
N TYR A 199 15.66 4.56 9.74
CA TYR A 199 15.43 3.12 9.84
C TYR A 199 14.32 2.63 8.91
N LEU A 200 13.27 3.43 8.68
CA LEU A 200 12.23 3.12 7.68
C LEU A 200 12.77 3.22 6.26
N LYS A 201 13.61 4.22 5.97
CA LYS A 201 14.30 4.29 4.67
C LYS A 201 15.12 3.03 4.41
N LEU A 202 15.81 2.52 5.42
CA LEU A 202 16.54 1.25 5.30
C LEU A 202 15.60 0.05 5.13
N ALA A 203 14.45 0.02 5.82
CA ALA A 203 13.45 -1.03 5.67
C ALA A 203 12.88 -1.08 4.24
N PHE A 204 12.55 0.07 3.64
CA PHE A 204 12.18 0.18 2.23
C PHE A 204 13.34 -0.25 1.31
N ALA A 205 14.56 0.17 1.59
CA ALA A 205 15.74 -0.18 0.79
C ALA A 205 16.04 -1.69 0.83
N ALA A 206 15.79 -2.33 1.97
CA ALA A 206 15.93 -3.78 2.16
C ALA A 206 14.76 -4.57 1.56
N GLY A 207 13.65 -3.89 1.18
CA GLY A 207 12.45 -4.55 0.64
C GLY A 207 11.58 -5.21 1.71
N VAL A 208 11.66 -4.71 2.96
CA VAL A 208 10.72 -5.09 4.05
C VAL A 208 9.38 -4.41 3.84
N PHE A 209 9.41 -3.15 3.40
CA PHE A 209 8.26 -2.40 2.91
C PHE A 209 8.44 -2.08 1.44
N GLU A 210 7.34 -1.94 0.74
CA GLU A 210 7.30 -1.83 -0.71
C GLU A 210 6.56 -0.54 -1.10
N LYS A 211 6.79 -0.07 -2.32
CA LYS A 211 6.18 1.15 -2.87
C LYS A 211 5.26 0.77 -4.01
N ASN A 212 4.25 1.60 -4.29
CA ASN A 212 3.26 1.36 -5.34
C ASN A 212 2.79 -0.09 -5.30
N THR A 213 2.21 -0.47 -4.13
CA THR A 213 1.73 -1.81 -3.85
C THR A 213 0.20 -1.82 -3.86
N ILE A 214 -0.36 -2.73 -4.63
CA ILE A 214 -1.79 -2.96 -4.76
C ILE A 214 -2.09 -4.46 -4.73
N PHE A 215 -3.27 -4.83 -4.25
CA PHE A 215 -3.75 -6.21 -4.19
C PHE A 215 -4.95 -6.36 -5.12
N THR A 216 -4.71 -6.87 -6.34
CA THR A 216 -5.82 -7.16 -7.24
C THR A 216 -6.60 -8.37 -6.77
N VAL A 217 -7.93 -8.29 -6.85
CA VAL A 217 -8.85 -9.34 -6.40
C VAL A 217 -9.70 -9.76 -7.61
N ARG A 218 -9.74 -11.05 -7.93
CA ARG A 218 -10.44 -11.59 -9.11
C ARG A 218 -11.17 -12.88 -8.75
#